data_74614aef8ebb7ebf84db06c21d96adbd
#
_entry.id   74614aef8ebb7ebf84db06c21d96adbd
#
_cell.length_a   1.000
_cell.length_b   1.000
_cell.length_c   1.000
_cell.angle_alpha   90.00
_cell.angle_beta   90.00
_cell.angle_gamma   90.00
#
_symmetry.space_group_name_H-M   'P 1'
#
loop_
_entity.id
_entity.type
_entity.pdbx_description
1 polymer ?
#
loop_
_entity_poly.entity_id
_entity_poly.type
_entity_poly.pdbx_seq_one_letter_code
_entity_poly.pdbx_strand_id
1 'polypeptide(L)'
;MSSRRSEVVGGRDWARAALAMFAVGWGANQFAPLLTMYERELGLGQSDVTAMFAVYIVGLIPALVLAGRWSDTNGRRVLMRPVLVLSLIATVLMLLGPQDPLWLYLGRFLAGVASGAAFGPGSAWIKELSAAAPPGAGARRAATAVSGGFGLSALAAGIMGEFLPAPTFTPYLPHLVLGVVATVLAWNAADPFVPRDTATRVPLLPVGARRRRFALGVAPWAALVFGCASMSFIVLAGLLGGDAAGMPVLYAGVLAGITLGTGVLVQPAARRLASATAPWRVPVAGLLAAALGMSAGAGLAAAEDLPLRAVLMLPVAVLLGAGYGTLLVGGLVEVELQSGPDEHAGLVAVFYVLAYVGMATPYAIAEVARFGGPVPWIAAIAGVCVLLIPLTMSQLREVPAAGR
;
A
#
# COMPACT_ATOMS: atom_id res chain seq x y z
N MET A 1 -38.31 -21.20 0.29
CA MET A 1 -37.29 -21.73 1.19
C MET A 1 -36.32 -22.60 0.36
N SER A 2 -35.29 -22.01 -0.23
CA SER A 2 -34.27 -22.74 -0.98
C SER A 2 -33.11 -23.00 0.00
N SER A 3 -32.88 -24.27 0.37
CA SER A 3 -31.73 -24.70 1.15
C SER A 3 -30.46 -24.41 0.34
N ARG A 4 -29.80 -23.26 0.60
CA ARG A 4 -28.44 -23.04 0.13
C ARG A 4 -27.57 -24.12 0.78
N ARG A 5 -27.14 -25.09 -0.02
CA ARG A 5 -26.14 -26.07 0.37
C ARG A 5 -24.93 -25.29 0.89
N SER A 6 -24.50 -25.55 2.11
CA SER A 6 -23.19 -25.14 2.60
C SER A 6 -22.17 -25.69 1.61
N GLU A 7 -21.56 -24.81 0.80
CA GLU A 7 -20.47 -25.23 -0.09
C GLU A 7 -19.38 -25.85 0.79
N VAL A 8 -19.00 -27.09 0.49
CA VAL A 8 -17.91 -27.75 1.20
C VAL A 8 -16.62 -27.00 0.88
N VAL A 9 -16.05 -26.37 1.88
CA VAL A 9 -14.78 -25.63 1.76
C VAL A 9 -13.68 -26.64 1.44
N GLY A 10 -13.17 -26.62 0.22
CA GLY A 10 -12.04 -27.44 -0.20
C GLY A 10 -10.76 -27.00 0.52
N GLY A 11 -9.92 -27.95 0.97
CA GLY A 11 -8.67 -27.63 1.71
C GLY A 11 -7.69 -26.70 0.97
N ARG A 12 -7.93 -26.41 -0.32
CA ARG A 12 -7.11 -25.53 -1.19
C ARG A 12 -7.77 -24.20 -1.57
N ASP A 13 -9.02 -23.95 -1.18
CA ASP A 13 -9.75 -22.75 -1.60
C ASP A 13 -9.13 -21.47 -1.04
N TRP A 14 -8.57 -21.51 0.17
CA TRP A 14 -7.80 -20.40 0.72
C TRP A 14 -6.60 -20.02 -0.18
N ALA A 15 -5.94 -20.99 -0.80
CA ALA A 15 -4.80 -20.75 -1.69
C ALA A 15 -5.23 -20.10 -3.01
N ARG A 16 -6.41 -20.46 -3.54
CA ARG A 16 -7.02 -19.81 -4.71
C ARG A 16 -7.37 -18.35 -4.42
N ALA A 17 -7.96 -18.07 -3.27
CA ALA A 17 -8.23 -16.71 -2.81
C ALA A 17 -6.93 -15.92 -2.55
N ALA A 18 -5.91 -16.56 -1.99
CA ALA A 18 -4.59 -15.95 -1.77
C ALA A 18 -3.89 -15.62 -3.09
N LEU A 19 -3.98 -16.50 -4.10
CA LEU A 19 -3.46 -16.24 -5.44
C LEU A 19 -4.17 -15.06 -6.11
N ALA A 20 -5.49 -14.95 -5.95
CA ALA A 20 -6.26 -13.81 -6.43
C ALA A 20 -5.77 -12.49 -5.80
N MET A 21 -5.55 -12.49 -4.49
CA MET A 21 -5.03 -11.31 -3.76
C MET A 21 -3.59 -10.98 -4.15
N PHE A 22 -2.75 -12.00 -4.36
CA PHE A 22 -1.38 -11.84 -4.83
C PHE A 22 -1.36 -11.20 -6.23
N ALA A 23 -2.22 -11.68 -7.14
CA ALA A 23 -2.33 -11.13 -8.50
C ALA A 23 -2.77 -9.66 -8.49
N VAL A 24 -3.80 -9.30 -7.71
CA VAL A 24 -4.23 -7.89 -7.58
C VAL A 24 -3.12 -7.05 -6.97
N GLY A 25 -2.43 -7.55 -5.93
CA GLY A 25 -1.26 -6.87 -5.35
C GLY A 25 -0.12 -6.67 -6.35
N TRP A 26 0.12 -7.66 -7.22
CA TRP A 26 1.09 -7.57 -8.31
C TRP A 26 0.73 -6.44 -9.27
N GLY A 27 -0.51 -6.42 -9.80
CA GLY A 27 -1.01 -5.38 -10.71
C GLY A 27 -0.97 -3.97 -10.11
N ALA A 28 -1.15 -3.86 -8.81
CA ALA A 28 -1.13 -2.59 -8.10
C ALA A 28 0.25 -1.91 -8.11
N ASN A 29 1.34 -2.69 -7.95
CA ASN A 29 2.66 -2.11 -7.69
C ASN A 29 3.73 -2.34 -8.78
N GLN A 30 3.43 -3.13 -9.83
CA GLN A 30 4.36 -3.32 -10.97
C GLN A 30 4.72 -2.02 -11.71
N PHE A 31 3.86 -1.00 -11.63
CA PHE A 31 4.03 0.29 -12.29
C PHE A 31 5.10 1.18 -11.63
N ALA A 32 5.26 1.09 -10.31
CA ALA A 32 6.08 2.03 -9.54
C ALA A 32 7.55 2.13 -10.00
N PRO A 33 8.30 1.05 -10.27
CA PRO A 33 9.68 1.15 -10.74
C PRO A 33 9.79 1.60 -12.21
N LEU A 34 8.69 1.55 -12.97
CA LEU A 34 8.69 1.90 -14.41
C LEU A 34 8.57 3.40 -14.68
N LEU A 35 8.39 4.25 -13.65
CA LEU A 35 8.25 5.69 -13.85
C LEU A 35 9.47 6.29 -14.60
N THR A 36 10.68 5.95 -14.16
CA THR A 36 11.91 6.40 -14.81
C THR A 36 12.07 5.85 -16.23
N MET A 37 11.53 4.67 -16.50
CA MET A 37 11.48 4.13 -17.85
C MET A 37 10.52 4.96 -18.73
N TYR A 38 9.33 5.32 -18.23
CA TYR A 38 8.40 6.16 -18.98
C TYR A 38 8.92 7.58 -19.23
N GLU A 39 9.67 8.16 -18.30
CA GLU A 39 10.38 9.42 -18.53
C GLU A 39 11.34 9.32 -19.72
N ARG A 40 12.07 8.23 -19.83
CA ARG A 40 13.05 8.01 -20.91
C ARG A 40 12.41 7.65 -22.24
N GLU A 41 11.52 6.65 -22.25
CA GLU A 41 10.96 6.08 -23.49
C GLU A 41 9.88 6.95 -24.11
N LEU A 42 9.09 7.67 -23.28
CA LEU A 42 7.98 8.49 -23.75
C LEU A 42 8.25 10.00 -23.65
N GLY A 43 9.41 10.40 -23.08
CA GLY A 43 9.74 11.82 -22.89
C GLY A 43 8.82 12.55 -21.92
N LEU A 44 8.18 11.80 -20.97
CA LEU A 44 7.26 12.38 -20.00
C LEU A 44 8.02 13.12 -18.90
N GLY A 45 7.44 14.22 -18.41
CA GLY A 45 7.98 14.95 -17.28
C GLY A 45 7.77 14.21 -15.96
N GLN A 46 8.61 14.51 -14.95
CA GLN A 46 8.49 13.95 -13.61
C GLN A 46 7.11 14.18 -12.99
N SER A 47 6.49 15.35 -13.24
CA SER A 47 5.12 15.64 -12.78
C SER A 47 4.11 14.70 -13.42
N ASP A 48 4.25 14.37 -14.71
CA ASP A 48 3.31 13.49 -15.42
C ASP A 48 3.35 12.09 -14.85
N VAL A 49 4.55 11.49 -14.73
CA VAL A 49 4.69 10.11 -14.25
C VAL A 49 4.29 9.98 -12.77
N THR A 50 4.57 10.99 -11.95
CA THR A 50 4.14 10.99 -10.54
C THR A 50 2.63 11.25 -10.40
N ALA A 51 2.01 12.04 -11.30
CA ALA A 51 0.56 12.18 -11.39
C ALA A 51 -0.12 10.87 -11.79
N MET A 52 0.45 10.11 -12.76
CA MET A 52 -0.03 8.76 -13.10
C MET A 52 0.04 7.81 -11.90
N PHE A 53 1.10 7.91 -11.10
CA PHE A 53 1.17 7.14 -9.86
C PHE A 53 0.12 7.57 -8.85
N ALA A 54 -0.14 8.86 -8.70
CA ALA A 54 -1.10 9.41 -7.75
C ALA A 54 -2.56 9.15 -8.15
N VAL A 55 -2.90 9.12 -9.45
CA VAL A 55 -4.27 8.89 -9.92
C VAL A 55 -4.85 7.53 -9.47
N TYR A 56 -3.99 6.56 -9.20
CA TYR A 56 -4.34 5.30 -8.58
C TYR A 56 -5.15 5.48 -7.28
N ILE A 57 -4.82 6.49 -6.47
CA ILE A 57 -5.47 6.78 -5.20
C ILE A 57 -6.92 7.22 -5.44
N VAL A 58 -7.16 7.97 -6.51
CA VAL A 58 -8.50 8.48 -6.88
C VAL A 58 -9.47 7.33 -7.14
N GLY A 59 -8.98 6.23 -7.75
CA GLY A 59 -9.75 5.00 -7.90
C GLY A 59 -9.84 4.17 -6.62
N LEU A 60 -8.73 4.07 -5.89
CA LEU A 60 -8.62 3.20 -4.72
C LEU A 60 -9.52 3.64 -3.56
N ILE A 61 -9.49 4.92 -3.19
CA ILE A 61 -10.19 5.39 -1.98
C ILE A 61 -11.71 5.15 -2.06
N PRO A 62 -12.43 5.56 -3.11
CA PRO A 62 -13.87 5.29 -3.21
C PRO A 62 -14.18 3.78 -3.22
N ALA A 63 -13.38 3.01 -3.98
CA ALA A 63 -13.57 1.56 -4.07
C ALA A 63 -13.35 0.87 -2.72
N LEU A 64 -12.34 1.27 -1.94
CA LEU A 64 -12.06 0.75 -0.61
C LEU A 64 -13.25 0.96 0.35
N VAL A 65 -13.84 2.16 0.31
CA VAL A 65 -14.95 2.53 1.19
C VAL A 65 -16.25 1.80 0.80
N LEU A 66 -16.50 1.63 -0.49
CA LEU A 66 -17.76 1.06 -1.00
C LEU A 66 -17.75 -0.47 -1.04
N ALA A 67 -16.61 -1.05 -1.43
CA ALA A 67 -16.51 -2.49 -1.69
C ALA A 67 -16.68 -3.35 -0.44
N GLY A 68 -16.22 -2.89 0.72
CA GLY A 68 -16.40 -3.59 1.99
C GLY A 68 -17.87 -3.85 2.28
N ARG A 69 -18.69 -2.80 2.19
CA ARG A 69 -20.15 -2.88 2.42
C ARG A 69 -20.84 -3.79 1.41
N TRP A 70 -20.50 -3.62 0.14
CA TRP A 70 -21.08 -4.44 -0.93
C TRP A 70 -20.74 -5.92 -0.77
N SER A 71 -19.50 -6.24 -0.40
CA SER A 71 -19.03 -7.59 -0.13
C SER A 71 -19.70 -8.23 1.09
N ASP A 72 -19.99 -7.44 2.15
CA ASP A 72 -20.67 -7.91 3.34
C ASP A 72 -22.15 -8.27 3.12
N THR A 73 -22.75 -7.79 2.01
CA THR A 73 -24.12 -8.11 1.64
C THR A 73 -24.24 -9.18 0.56
N ASN A 74 -23.29 -9.23 -0.38
CA ASN A 74 -23.41 -10.06 -1.58
C ASN A 74 -22.43 -11.25 -1.63
N GLY A 75 -21.41 -11.26 -0.77
CA GLY A 75 -20.40 -12.30 -0.73
C GLY A 75 -19.05 -11.87 -1.30
N ARG A 76 -17.99 -12.57 -0.87
CA ARG A 76 -16.59 -12.23 -1.20
C ARG A 76 -16.28 -12.58 -2.65
N ARG A 77 -16.64 -13.79 -3.07
CA ARG A 77 -16.40 -14.29 -4.43
C ARG A 77 -17.11 -13.46 -5.49
N VAL A 78 -18.35 -13.03 -5.23
CA VAL A 78 -19.16 -12.23 -6.17
C VAL A 78 -18.46 -10.90 -6.49
N LEU A 79 -17.83 -10.27 -5.50
CA LEU A 79 -17.02 -9.05 -5.70
C LEU A 79 -15.67 -9.35 -6.35
N MET A 80 -14.97 -10.41 -5.92
CA MET A 80 -13.61 -10.66 -6.38
C MET A 80 -13.54 -11.05 -7.87
N ARG A 81 -14.56 -11.65 -8.44
CA ARG A 81 -14.65 -11.97 -9.87
C ARG A 81 -14.48 -10.75 -10.78
N PRO A 82 -15.34 -9.71 -10.70
CA PRO A 82 -15.17 -8.50 -11.51
C PRO A 82 -13.89 -7.74 -11.17
N VAL A 83 -13.42 -7.78 -9.93
CA VAL A 83 -12.17 -7.16 -9.51
C VAL A 83 -10.95 -7.75 -10.23
N LEU A 84 -10.88 -9.08 -10.37
CA LEU A 84 -9.79 -9.75 -11.09
C LEU A 84 -9.82 -9.39 -12.59
N VAL A 85 -11.00 -9.37 -13.20
CA VAL A 85 -11.14 -8.94 -14.60
C VAL A 85 -10.73 -7.47 -14.76
N LEU A 86 -11.16 -6.60 -13.85
CA LEU A 86 -10.82 -5.19 -13.88
C LEU A 86 -9.32 -4.95 -13.72
N SER A 87 -8.65 -5.74 -12.88
CA SER A 87 -7.19 -5.69 -12.71
C SER A 87 -6.44 -6.06 -14.01
N LEU A 88 -6.94 -7.04 -14.74
CA LEU A 88 -6.41 -7.41 -16.06
C LEU A 88 -6.66 -6.30 -17.11
N ILE A 89 -7.87 -5.75 -17.16
CA ILE A 89 -8.20 -4.63 -18.05
C ILE A 89 -7.28 -3.44 -17.76
N ALA A 90 -7.06 -3.11 -16.49
CA ALA A 90 -6.15 -2.05 -16.09
C ALA A 90 -4.74 -2.25 -16.67
N THR A 91 -4.22 -3.48 -16.62
CA THR A 91 -2.89 -3.79 -17.19
C THR A 91 -2.90 -3.73 -18.71
N VAL A 92 -3.95 -4.21 -19.38
CA VAL A 92 -4.08 -4.08 -20.85
C VAL A 92 -4.10 -2.62 -21.26
N LEU A 93 -4.78 -1.75 -20.54
CA LEU A 93 -4.75 -0.31 -20.82
C LEU A 93 -3.35 0.29 -20.66
N MET A 94 -2.61 -0.11 -19.63
CA MET A 94 -1.22 0.35 -19.46
C MET A 94 -0.30 -0.08 -20.60
N LEU A 95 -0.55 -1.22 -21.26
CA LEU A 95 0.18 -1.62 -22.46
C LEU A 95 -0.07 -0.72 -23.67
N LEU A 96 -1.16 0.04 -23.70
CA LEU A 96 -1.45 1.02 -24.73
C LEU A 96 -0.77 2.38 -24.46
N GLY A 97 -0.12 2.53 -23.32
CA GLY A 97 0.58 3.76 -22.90
C GLY A 97 1.53 4.37 -23.93
N PRO A 98 2.34 3.57 -24.68
CA PRO A 98 3.21 4.10 -25.73
C PRO A 98 2.46 4.78 -26.89
N GLN A 99 1.19 4.49 -27.10
CA GLN A 99 0.35 5.11 -28.13
C GLN A 99 -0.19 6.46 -27.67
N ASP A 100 -0.64 6.53 -26.39
CA ASP A 100 -1.12 7.76 -25.76
C ASP A 100 -0.98 7.61 -24.23
N PRO A 101 -0.29 8.54 -23.55
CA PRO A 101 -0.15 8.57 -22.09
C PRO A 101 -1.48 8.52 -21.32
N LEU A 102 -2.60 8.93 -21.91
CA LEU A 102 -3.94 8.84 -21.33
C LEU A 102 -4.27 7.40 -20.90
N TRP A 103 -3.82 6.40 -21.65
CA TRP A 103 -4.04 4.99 -21.30
C TRP A 103 -3.34 4.58 -19.99
N LEU A 104 -2.19 5.19 -19.67
CA LEU A 104 -1.51 4.99 -18.38
C LEU A 104 -2.36 5.55 -17.23
N TYR A 105 -2.91 6.76 -17.40
CA TYR A 105 -3.80 7.34 -16.38
C TYR A 105 -5.04 6.47 -16.16
N LEU A 106 -5.71 6.04 -17.22
CA LEU A 106 -6.91 5.19 -17.14
C LEU A 106 -6.59 3.82 -16.51
N GLY A 107 -5.49 3.20 -16.96
CA GLY A 107 -5.01 1.94 -16.39
C GLY A 107 -4.69 2.07 -14.90
N ARG A 108 -4.02 3.13 -14.49
CA ARG A 108 -3.71 3.41 -13.08
C ARG A 108 -4.96 3.67 -12.24
N PHE A 109 -5.91 4.44 -12.76
CA PHE A 109 -7.20 4.65 -12.09
C PHE A 109 -7.94 3.33 -11.87
N LEU A 110 -8.07 2.49 -12.91
CA LEU A 110 -8.75 1.19 -12.80
C LEU A 110 -7.99 0.19 -11.92
N ALA A 111 -6.65 0.20 -11.94
CA ALA A 111 -5.84 -0.58 -11.01
C ALA A 111 -6.10 -0.14 -9.55
N GLY A 112 -6.30 1.15 -9.31
CA GLY A 112 -6.74 1.69 -8.03
C GLY A 112 -8.11 1.16 -7.61
N VAL A 113 -9.10 1.23 -8.50
CA VAL A 113 -10.45 0.69 -8.24
C VAL A 113 -10.39 -0.80 -7.89
N ALA A 114 -9.66 -1.60 -8.69
CA ALA A 114 -9.50 -3.03 -8.45
C ALA A 114 -8.85 -3.32 -7.09
N SER A 115 -7.78 -2.60 -6.75
CA SER A 115 -7.05 -2.78 -5.49
C SER A 115 -7.88 -2.36 -4.27
N GLY A 116 -8.55 -1.21 -4.35
CA GLY A 116 -9.43 -0.73 -3.28
C GLY A 116 -10.58 -1.69 -3.01
N ALA A 117 -11.16 -2.24 -4.07
CA ALA A 117 -12.24 -3.23 -3.95
C ALA A 117 -11.75 -4.61 -3.45
N ALA A 118 -10.47 -4.97 -3.69
CA ALA A 118 -9.93 -6.27 -3.33
C ALA A 118 -9.45 -6.37 -1.89
N PHE A 119 -8.70 -5.37 -1.38
CA PHE A 119 -7.85 -5.58 -0.20
C PHE A 119 -8.60 -5.94 1.08
N GLY A 120 -9.72 -5.29 1.36
CA GLY A 120 -10.57 -5.62 2.49
C GLY A 120 -11.29 -6.97 2.29
N PRO A 121 -12.18 -7.07 1.29
CA PRO A 121 -12.97 -8.26 1.02
C PRO A 121 -12.14 -9.52 0.74
N GLY A 122 -11.07 -9.41 -0.05
CA GLY A 122 -10.19 -10.54 -0.36
C GLY A 122 -9.43 -11.05 0.87
N SER A 123 -8.97 -10.15 1.74
CA SER A 123 -8.34 -10.53 3.01
C SER A 123 -9.33 -11.22 3.94
N ALA A 124 -10.58 -10.75 3.99
CA ALA A 124 -11.66 -11.41 4.73
C ALA A 124 -11.95 -12.81 4.16
N TRP A 125 -12.02 -12.94 2.83
CA TRP A 125 -12.25 -14.21 2.15
C TRP A 125 -11.18 -15.26 2.52
N ILE A 126 -9.88 -14.89 2.48
CA ILE A 126 -8.79 -15.79 2.89
C ILE A 126 -8.93 -16.20 4.35
N LYS A 127 -9.30 -15.27 5.26
CA LYS A 127 -9.50 -15.56 6.68
C LYS A 127 -10.67 -16.53 6.90
N GLU A 128 -11.80 -16.29 6.23
CA GLU A 128 -13.01 -17.13 6.30
C GLU A 128 -12.73 -18.54 5.76
N LEU A 129 -12.02 -18.68 4.63
CA LEU A 129 -11.58 -19.96 4.08
C LEU A 129 -10.51 -20.66 4.92
N SER A 130 -9.88 -19.96 5.85
CA SER A 130 -8.86 -20.48 6.75
C SER A 130 -9.40 -20.76 8.17
N ALA A 131 -10.71 -20.73 8.39
CA ALA A 131 -11.32 -20.86 9.72
C ALA A 131 -10.93 -22.17 10.46
N ALA A 132 -10.73 -23.27 9.73
CA ALA A 132 -10.30 -24.54 10.29
C ALA A 132 -8.77 -24.64 10.55
N ALA A 133 -7.99 -23.61 10.19
CA ALA A 133 -6.54 -23.59 10.42
C ALA A 133 -6.20 -23.02 11.80
N PRO A 134 -4.96 -23.22 12.30
CA PRO A 134 -4.56 -22.65 13.60
C PRO A 134 -4.78 -21.14 13.70
N PRO A 135 -5.04 -20.59 14.89
CA PRO A 135 -5.32 -19.18 15.10
C PRO A 135 -4.27 -18.27 14.44
N GLY A 136 -4.74 -17.23 13.74
CA GLY A 136 -3.88 -16.29 13.01
C GLY A 136 -3.36 -16.78 11.64
N ALA A 137 -3.59 -18.03 11.24
CA ALA A 137 -3.14 -18.55 9.94
C ALA A 137 -3.76 -17.77 8.77
N GLY A 138 -5.07 -17.49 8.81
CA GLY A 138 -5.76 -16.72 7.77
C GLY A 138 -5.22 -15.31 7.61
N ALA A 139 -4.93 -14.63 8.72
CA ALA A 139 -4.35 -13.29 8.70
C ALA A 139 -2.93 -13.29 8.10
N ARG A 140 -2.10 -14.28 8.48
CA ARG A 140 -0.75 -14.43 7.90
C ARG A 140 -0.83 -14.71 6.40
N ARG A 141 -1.69 -15.63 5.95
CA ARG A 141 -1.89 -15.97 4.53
C ARG A 141 -2.29 -14.75 3.71
N ALA A 142 -3.25 -13.96 4.21
CA ALA A 142 -3.70 -12.73 3.56
C ALA A 142 -2.58 -11.69 3.46
N ALA A 143 -1.86 -11.45 4.55
CA ALA A 143 -0.73 -10.52 4.57
C ALA A 143 0.39 -10.95 3.62
N THR A 144 0.75 -12.24 3.62
CA THR A 144 1.78 -12.78 2.72
C THR A 144 1.38 -12.65 1.25
N ALA A 145 0.11 -12.92 0.91
CA ALA A 145 -0.38 -12.80 -0.45
C ALA A 145 -0.28 -11.36 -0.97
N VAL A 146 -0.80 -10.40 -0.21
CA VAL A 146 -0.76 -8.98 -0.61
C VAL A 146 0.67 -8.46 -0.67
N SER A 147 1.46 -8.65 0.39
CA SER A 147 2.82 -8.13 0.48
C SER A 147 3.76 -8.79 -0.53
N GLY A 148 3.58 -10.11 -0.76
CA GLY A 148 4.32 -10.82 -1.78
C GLY A 148 4.02 -10.29 -3.18
N GLY A 149 2.74 -10.06 -3.49
CA GLY A 149 2.32 -9.42 -4.75
C GLY A 149 2.97 -8.06 -4.94
N PHE A 150 2.89 -7.19 -3.95
CA PHE A 150 3.48 -5.84 -3.99
C PHE A 150 5.00 -5.83 -4.15
N GLY A 151 5.72 -6.61 -3.33
CA GLY A 151 7.18 -6.57 -3.31
C GLY A 151 7.80 -7.25 -4.53
N LEU A 152 7.30 -8.45 -4.88
CA LEU A 152 7.83 -9.21 -6.01
C LEU A 152 7.51 -8.54 -7.36
N SER A 153 6.34 -7.89 -7.49
CA SER A 153 6.00 -7.18 -8.73
C SER A 153 6.94 -6.01 -9.00
N ALA A 154 7.27 -5.22 -7.99
CA ALA A 154 8.16 -4.08 -8.16
C ALA A 154 9.58 -4.54 -8.54
N LEU A 155 10.10 -5.56 -7.86
CA LEU A 155 11.41 -6.11 -8.19
C LEU A 155 11.44 -6.72 -9.59
N ALA A 156 10.43 -7.55 -9.93
CA ALA A 156 10.32 -8.17 -11.25
C ALA A 156 10.18 -7.12 -12.36
N ALA A 157 9.31 -6.11 -12.17
CA ALA A 157 9.14 -5.03 -13.14
C ALA A 157 10.43 -4.21 -13.31
N GLY A 158 11.16 -3.95 -12.22
CA GLY A 158 12.48 -3.29 -12.28
C GLY A 158 13.51 -4.08 -13.09
N ILE A 159 13.61 -5.40 -12.84
CA ILE A 159 14.52 -6.29 -13.60
C ILE A 159 14.11 -6.35 -15.08
N MET A 160 12.83 -6.57 -15.36
CA MET A 160 12.33 -6.73 -16.72
C MET A 160 12.41 -5.41 -17.52
N GLY A 161 12.07 -4.29 -16.87
CA GLY A 161 12.14 -2.97 -17.49
C GLY A 161 13.56 -2.51 -17.78
N GLU A 162 14.57 -3.02 -17.04
CA GLU A 162 15.98 -2.70 -17.28
C GLU A 162 16.64 -3.61 -18.33
N PHE A 163 16.38 -4.93 -18.27
CA PHE A 163 17.17 -5.90 -19.02
C PHE A 163 16.45 -6.55 -20.21
N LEU A 164 15.11 -6.49 -20.27
CA LEU A 164 14.38 -7.15 -21.34
C LEU A 164 14.01 -6.19 -22.47
N PRO A 165 13.88 -6.70 -23.73
CA PRO A 165 13.41 -5.87 -24.84
C PRO A 165 11.97 -5.41 -24.61
N ALA A 166 11.57 -4.31 -25.26
CA ALA A 166 10.26 -3.69 -25.12
C ALA A 166 9.89 -3.36 -23.65
N PRO A 167 10.64 -2.47 -22.96
CA PRO A 167 10.48 -2.19 -21.53
C PRO A 167 9.10 -1.63 -21.15
N THR A 168 8.36 -1.09 -22.12
CA THR A 168 6.96 -0.66 -21.95
C THR A 168 5.94 -1.79 -22.01
N PHE A 169 6.35 -3.01 -22.38
CA PHE A 169 5.48 -4.16 -22.60
C PHE A 169 5.83 -5.34 -21.69
N THR A 170 7.10 -5.79 -21.70
CA THR A 170 7.53 -7.01 -21.04
C THR A 170 7.27 -7.04 -19.52
N PRO A 171 7.41 -5.92 -18.75
CA PRO A 171 7.16 -5.93 -17.31
C PRO A 171 5.70 -6.24 -16.91
N TYR A 172 4.76 -6.09 -17.85
CA TYR A 172 3.34 -6.34 -17.61
C TYR A 172 2.91 -7.79 -17.88
N LEU A 173 3.70 -8.55 -18.64
CA LEU A 173 3.36 -9.93 -19.01
C LEU A 173 3.17 -10.86 -17.80
N PRO A 174 4.02 -10.81 -16.74
CA PRO A 174 3.80 -11.67 -15.58
C PRO A 174 2.44 -11.45 -14.93
N HIS A 175 1.98 -10.20 -14.84
CA HIS A 175 0.66 -9.91 -14.28
C HIS A 175 -0.47 -10.43 -15.16
N LEU A 176 -0.38 -10.33 -16.48
CA LEU A 176 -1.40 -10.86 -17.38
C LEU A 176 -1.54 -12.37 -17.23
N VAL A 177 -0.42 -13.11 -17.23
CA VAL A 177 -0.41 -14.56 -17.03
C VAL A 177 -0.95 -14.92 -15.64
N LEU A 178 -0.39 -14.31 -14.59
CA LEU A 178 -0.78 -14.54 -13.21
C LEU A 178 -2.26 -14.19 -12.97
N GLY A 179 -2.72 -13.07 -13.49
CA GLY A 179 -4.09 -12.59 -13.32
C GLY A 179 -5.10 -13.50 -14.02
N VAL A 180 -4.79 -14.02 -15.22
CA VAL A 180 -5.63 -15.01 -15.91
C VAL A 180 -5.70 -16.30 -15.10
N VAL A 181 -4.55 -16.83 -14.67
CA VAL A 181 -4.48 -18.05 -13.85
C VAL A 181 -5.25 -17.85 -12.53
N ALA A 182 -5.03 -16.73 -11.85
CA ALA A 182 -5.74 -16.40 -10.62
C ALA A 182 -7.25 -16.28 -10.83
N THR A 183 -7.68 -15.66 -11.92
CA THR A 183 -9.10 -15.52 -12.27
C THR A 183 -9.73 -16.89 -12.48
N VAL A 184 -9.12 -17.75 -13.30
CA VAL A 184 -9.64 -19.11 -13.59
C VAL A 184 -9.73 -19.95 -12.31
N LEU A 185 -8.67 -19.97 -11.50
CA LEU A 185 -8.62 -20.79 -10.29
C LEU A 185 -9.53 -20.29 -9.18
N ALA A 186 -9.66 -18.97 -9.02
CA ALA A 186 -10.50 -18.37 -7.98
C ALA A 186 -11.96 -18.28 -8.37
N TRP A 187 -12.31 -18.41 -9.66
CA TRP A 187 -13.69 -18.24 -10.16
C TRP A 187 -14.71 -19.12 -9.45
N ASN A 188 -14.35 -20.37 -9.16
CA ASN A 188 -15.21 -21.36 -8.51
C ASN A 188 -14.73 -21.73 -7.09
N ALA A 189 -13.83 -20.92 -6.48
CA ALA A 189 -13.45 -21.13 -5.10
C ALA A 189 -14.64 -20.96 -4.17
N ALA A 190 -14.69 -21.71 -3.06
CA ALA A 190 -15.81 -21.67 -2.12
C ALA A 190 -15.99 -20.24 -1.54
N ASP A 191 -17.24 -19.88 -1.29
CA ASP A 191 -17.61 -18.64 -0.62
C ASP A 191 -18.39 -18.98 0.66
N PRO A 192 -17.70 -19.09 1.82
CA PRO A 192 -18.33 -19.43 3.10
C PRO A 192 -19.14 -18.26 3.66
N PHE A 193 -19.52 -17.31 2.82
CA PHE A 193 -20.20 -16.09 3.18
C PHE A 193 -21.55 -16.37 3.89
N VAL A 194 -21.70 -15.73 5.05
CA VAL A 194 -22.98 -15.63 5.77
C VAL A 194 -23.41 -14.16 5.71
N PRO A 195 -24.58 -13.85 5.10
CA PRO A 195 -25.07 -12.48 5.07
C PRO A 195 -25.16 -11.91 6.49
N ARG A 196 -24.52 -10.77 6.71
CA ARG A 196 -24.73 -10.00 7.93
C ARG A 196 -26.00 -9.16 7.76
N ASP A 197 -26.82 -9.12 8.79
CA ASP A 197 -27.96 -8.23 8.81
C ASP A 197 -27.46 -6.78 8.79
N THR A 198 -27.72 -6.09 7.67
CA THR A 198 -27.23 -4.72 7.43
C THR A 198 -28.13 -3.65 8.07
N ALA A 199 -28.99 -4.03 9.01
CA ALA A 199 -29.88 -3.11 9.70
C ALA A 199 -29.15 -1.97 10.42
N THR A 200 -27.88 -2.16 10.83
CA THR A 200 -27.04 -1.10 11.37
C THR A 200 -26.26 -0.41 10.25
N ARG A 201 -26.76 0.73 9.78
CA ARG A 201 -26.01 1.63 8.89
C ARG A 201 -24.79 2.16 9.63
N VAL A 202 -23.63 1.54 9.43
CA VAL A 202 -22.36 2.11 9.91
C VAL A 202 -22.11 3.43 9.18
N PRO A 203 -21.98 4.57 9.87
CA PRO A 203 -21.75 5.85 9.22
C PRO A 203 -20.41 5.83 8.47
N LEU A 204 -20.33 6.55 7.33
CA LEU A 204 -19.08 6.67 6.53
C LEU A 204 -17.94 7.25 7.36
N LEU A 205 -18.25 8.18 8.23
CA LEU A 205 -17.31 8.77 9.19
C LEU A 205 -17.73 8.36 10.61
N PRO A 206 -17.12 7.34 11.20
CA PRO A 206 -17.44 6.89 12.55
C PRO A 206 -17.12 7.99 13.58
N VAL A 207 -17.83 8.00 14.69
CA VAL A 207 -17.62 8.98 15.77
C VAL A 207 -16.18 8.91 16.29
N GLY A 208 -15.59 7.70 16.33
CA GLY A 208 -14.19 7.48 16.70
C GLY A 208 -13.20 8.32 15.91
N ALA A 209 -13.45 8.58 14.62
CA ALA A 209 -12.58 9.40 13.77
C ALA A 209 -12.55 10.90 14.20
N ARG A 210 -13.59 11.38 14.87
CA ARG A 210 -13.67 12.75 15.37
C ARG A 210 -13.12 12.90 16.79
N ARG A 211 -12.86 11.81 17.48
CA ARG A 211 -12.26 11.85 18.82
C ARG A 211 -10.86 12.46 18.74
N ARG A 212 -10.55 13.34 19.70
CA ARG A 212 -9.28 14.07 19.74
C ARG A 212 -8.06 13.14 19.65
N ARG A 213 -8.13 11.98 20.27
CA ARG A 213 -7.07 10.94 20.24
C ARG A 213 -6.77 10.47 18.81
N PHE A 214 -7.78 10.20 17.98
CA PHE A 214 -7.57 9.82 16.59
C PHE A 214 -7.21 11.05 15.73
N ALA A 215 -7.96 12.13 15.83
CA ALA A 215 -7.81 13.31 14.98
C ALA A 215 -6.45 14.02 15.15
N LEU A 216 -5.89 14.02 16.36
CA LEU A 216 -4.60 14.67 16.65
C LEU A 216 -3.46 13.66 16.91
N GLY A 217 -3.77 12.47 17.37
CA GLY A 217 -2.77 11.45 17.70
C GLY A 217 -2.43 10.48 16.55
N VAL A 218 -3.36 10.29 15.59
CA VAL A 218 -3.20 9.33 14.48
C VAL A 218 -3.27 10.01 13.12
N ALA A 219 -4.31 10.79 12.84
CA ALA A 219 -4.57 11.34 11.52
C ALA A 219 -3.41 12.20 10.96
N PRO A 220 -2.69 13.03 11.74
CA PRO A 220 -1.65 13.89 11.20
C PRO A 220 -0.45 13.14 10.60
N TRP A 221 -0.15 11.95 11.10
CA TRP A 221 0.96 11.15 10.58
C TRP A 221 0.51 9.97 9.71
N ALA A 222 -0.78 9.70 9.58
CA ALA A 222 -1.27 8.55 8.84
C ALA A 222 -0.79 8.54 7.37
N ALA A 223 -0.71 9.70 6.72
CA ALA A 223 -0.19 9.83 5.35
C ALA A 223 1.29 9.41 5.24
N LEU A 224 2.08 9.52 6.29
CA LEU A 224 3.48 9.08 6.29
C LEU A 224 3.62 7.56 6.13
N VAL A 225 2.58 6.77 6.39
CA VAL A 225 2.61 5.32 6.19
C VAL A 225 3.05 5.00 4.76
N PHE A 226 2.24 5.34 3.77
CA PHE A 226 2.62 5.12 2.37
C PHE A 226 3.50 6.23 1.80
N GLY A 227 3.53 7.40 2.43
CA GLY A 227 4.47 8.48 2.11
C GLY A 227 5.92 8.05 2.24
N CYS A 228 6.31 7.38 3.33
CA CYS A 228 7.67 6.85 3.50
C CYS A 228 8.04 5.86 2.39
N ALA A 229 7.12 4.96 2.05
CA ALA A 229 7.36 3.99 1.01
C ALA A 229 7.55 4.65 -0.36
N SER A 230 6.60 5.50 -0.78
CA SER A 230 6.65 6.16 -2.08
C SER A 230 7.83 7.15 -2.20
N MET A 231 8.20 7.82 -1.12
CA MET A 231 9.41 8.66 -1.10
C MET A 231 10.68 7.85 -1.38
N SER A 232 10.80 6.66 -0.81
CA SER A 232 11.97 5.81 -1.00
C SER A 232 12.15 5.38 -2.45
N PHE A 233 11.15 4.73 -3.04
CA PHE A 233 11.31 4.06 -4.32
C PHE A 233 10.81 4.87 -5.53
N ILE A 234 10.28 6.07 -5.32
CA ILE A 234 9.92 6.99 -6.41
C ILE A 234 10.80 8.23 -6.36
N VAL A 235 10.69 9.05 -5.32
CA VAL A 235 11.38 10.34 -5.28
C VAL A 235 12.89 10.16 -5.14
N LEU A 236 13.33 9.46 -4.11
CA LEU A 236 14.77 9.26 -3.85
C LEU A 236 15.40 8.32 -4.88
N ALA A 237 14.65 7.31 -5.38
CA ALA A 237 15.12 6.48 -6.48
C ALA A 237 15.31 7.30 -7.77
N GLY A 238 14.39 8.20 -8.10
CA GLY A 238 14.51 9.09 -9.27
C GLY A 238 15.70 10.05 -9.14
N LEU A 239 15.91 10.64 -7.97
CA LEU A 239 17.02 11.59 -7.74
C LEU A 239 18.41 10.92 -7.77
N LEU A 240 18.52 9.68 -7.29
CA LEU A 240 19.80 8.95 -7.17
C LEU A 240 19.99 7.87 -8.25
N GLY A 241 19.00 7.65 -9.10
CA GLY A 241 19.02 6.60 -10.12
C GLY A 241 20.11 6.80 -11.16
N GLY A 242 20.53 8.04 -11.43
CA GLY A 242 21.63 8.36 -12.33
C GLY A 242 22.98 7.77 -11.86
N ASP A 243 23.17 7.58 -10.55
CA ASP A 243 24.39 7.02 -9.95
C ASP A 243 24.34 5.48 -9.84
N ALA A 244 23.25 4.87 -10.24
CA ALA A 244 23.02 3.42 -10.12
C ALA A 244 23.61 2.64 -11.32
N ALA A 245 24.81 2.94 -11.73
CA ALA A 245 25.53 2.25 -12.82
C ALA A 245 24.75 2.18 -14.15
N GLY A 246 23.91 3.17 -14.44
CA GLY A 246 23.08 3.20 -15.64
C GLY A 246 21.82 2.33 -15.58
N MET A 247 21.43 1.80 -14.42
CA MET A 247 20.29 0.89 -14.22
C MET A 247 19.21 1.47 -13.27
N PRO A 248 18.60 2.62 -13.60
CA PRO A 248 17.68 3.30 -12.69
C PRO A 248 16.34 2.58 -12.50
N VAL A 249 15.86 1.83 -13.49
CA VAL A 249 14.61 1.06 -13.37
C VAL A 249 14.78 -0.10 -12.41
N LEU A 250 15.91 -0.85 -12.55
CA LEU A 250 16.30 -1.88 -11.58
C LEU A 250 16.46 -1.28 -10.18
N TYR A 251 17.13 -0.13 -10.08
CA TYR A 251 17.39 0.54 -8.82
C TYR A 251 16.09 0.89 -8.08
N ALA A 252 15.11 1.49 -8.77
CA ALA A 252 13.80 1.76 -8.21
C ALA A 252 13.08 0.48 -7.75
N GLY A 253 13.17 -0.60 -8.53
CA GLY A 253 12.64 -1.92 -8.18
C GLY A 253 13.29 -2.52 -6.93
N VAL A 254 14.61 -2.42 -6.81
CA VAL A 254 15.37 -2.88 -5.62
C VAL A 254 14.99 -2.07 -4.39
N LEU A 255 14.94 -0.73 -4.48
CA LEU A 255 14.52 0.12 -3.37
C LEU A 255 13.08 -0.17 -2.94
N ALA A 256 12.16 -0.42 -3.89
CA ALA A 256 10.80 -0.84 -3.57
C ALA A 256 10.78 -2.19 -2.83
N GLY A 257 11.53 -3.17 -3.31
CA GLY A 257 11.67 -4.49 -2.67
C GLY A 257 12.20 -4.38 -1.23
N ILE A 258 13.27 -3.60 -1.02
CA ILE A 258 13.86 -3.36 0.32
C ILE A 258 12.87 -2.63 1.22
N THR A 259 12.27 -1.55 0.75
CA THR A 259 11.37 -0.72 1.57
C THR A 259 10.13 -1.50 1.99
N LEU A 260 9.45 -2.14 1.03
CA LEU A 260 8.23 -2.90 1.31
C LEU A 260 8.54 -4.18 2.11
N GLY A 261 9.64 -4.87 1.78
CA GLY A 261 10.11 -6.04 2.52
C GLY A 261 10.43 -5.70 3.97
N THR A 262 11.20 -4.64 4.21
CA THR A 262 11.49 -4.17 5.58
C THR A 262 10.21 -3.81 6.32
N GLY A 263 9.27 -3.11 5.65
CA GLY A 263 7.99 -2.75 6.24
C GLY A 263 7.19 -3.96 6.72
N VAL A 264 7.28 -5.09 6.04
CA VAL A 264 6.66 -6.36 6.48
C VAL A 264 7.46 -6.98 7.63
N LEU A 265 8.78 -7.03 7.51
CA LEU A 265 9.66 -7.69 8.50
C LEU A 265 9.65 -7.02 9.86
N VAL A 266 9.42 -5.70 9.95
CA VAL A 266 9.36 -5.00 11.24
C VAL A 266 8.03 -5.16 11.97
N GLN A 267 6.94 -5.56 11.29
CA GLN A 267 5.60 -5.62 11.91
C GLN A 267 5.53 -6.51 13.15
N PRO A 268 6.14 -7.71 13.20
CA PRO A 268 6.13 -8.53 14.42
C PRO A 268 6.81 -7.83 15.61
N ALA A 269 7.92 -7.13 15.36
CA ALA A 269 8.63 -6.36 16.39
C ALA A 269 7.79 -5.15 16.85
N ALA A 270 7.17 -4.43 15.91
CA ALA A 270 6.27 -3.32 16.20
C ALA A 270 5.07 -3.77 17.05
N ARG A 271 4.47 -4.93 16.73
CA ARG A 271 3.38 -5.52 17.56
C ARG A 271 3.85 -5.89 18.96
N ARG A 272 5.09 -6.38 19.13
CA ARG A 272 5.65 -6.67 20.48
C ARG A 272 5.92 -5.38 21.25
N LEU A 273 6.31 -4.30 20.57
CA LEU A 273 6.52 -2.98 21.17
C LEU A 273 5.18 -2.35 21.62
N ALA A 274 4.06 -2.71 20.97
CA ALA A 274 2.71 -2.29 21.30
C ALA A 274 2.27 -2.94 22.61
N SER A 275 2.79 -2.46 23.75
CA SER A 275 2.34 -2.91 25.07
C SER A 275 1.04 -2.21 25.46
N ALA A 276 0.22 -2.88 26.28
CA ALA A 276 -1.03 -2.32 26.79
C ALA A 276 -0.83 -0.99 27.57
N THR A 277 0.36 -0.78 28.13
CA THR A 277 0.67 0.40 28.95
C THR A 277 1.33 1.55 28.18
N ALA A 278 1.84 1.31 26.96
CA ALA A 278 2.57 2.32 26.20
C ALA A 278 2.39 2.17 24.67
N PRO A 279 1.15 2.17 24.15
CA PRO A 279 0.90 1.99 22.71
C PRO A 279 1.53 3.10 21.86
N TRP A 280 1.70 4.30 22.41
CA TRP A 280 2.34 5.45 21.77
C TRP A 280 3.79 5.21 21.30
N ARG A 281 4.49 4.22 21.88
CA ARG A 281 5.87 3.89 21.50
C ARG A 281 6.01 3.44 20.05
N VAL A 282 4.98 2.78 19.53
CA VAL A 282 5.00 2.26 18.16
C VAL A 282 5.00 3.39 17.13
N PRO A 283 4.00 4.30 17.11
CA PRO A 283 4.01 5.40 16.14
C PRO A 283 5.21 6.34 16.35
N VAL A 284 5.68 6.56 17.57
CA VAL A 284 6.90 7.36 17.83
C VAL A 284 8.13 6.71 17.22
N ALA A 285 8.32 5.41 17.37
CA ALA A 285 9.43 4.69 16.73
C ALA A 285 9.34 4.79 15.20
N GLY A 286 8.14 4.70 14.63
CA GLY A 286 7.90 4.88 13.20
C GLY A 286 8.21 6.30 12.71
N LEU A 287 7.81 7.32 13.46
CA LEU A 287 8.13 8.73 13.17
C LEU A 287 9.62 9.01 13.24
N LEU A 288 10.33 8.44 14.22
CA LEU A 288 11.80 8.54 14.31
C LEU A 288 12.48 7.89 13.10
N ALA A 289 12.07 6.69 12.72
CA ALA A 289 12.62 6.01 11.54
C ALA A 289 12.33 6.81 10.26
N ALA A 290 11.13 7.36 10.11
CA ALA A 290 10.76 8.23 9.00
C ALA A 290 11.60 9.52 8.97
N ALA A 291 11.75 10.20 10.12
CA ALA A 291 12.55 11.41 10.23
C ALA A 291 14.01 11.17 9.85
N LEU A 292 14.63 10.10 10.39
CA LEU A 292 16.00 9.72 10.09
C LEU A 292 16.16 9.35 8.60
N GLY A 293 15.23 8.54 8.06
CA GLY A 293 15.26 8.14 6.65
C GLY A 293 15.10 9.33 5.70
N MET A 294 14.16 10.25 5.98
CA MET A 294 13.96 11.46 5.17
C MET A 294 15.15 12.42 5.27
N SER A 295 15.72 12.62 6.48
CA SER A 295 16.90 13.48 6.67
C SER A 295 18.12 12.91 5.94
N ALA A 296 18.37 11.60 6.08
CA ALA A 296 19.47 10.95 5.38
C ALA A 296 19.28 10.97 3.86
N GLY A 297 18.04 10.72 3.37
CA GLY A 297 17.71 10.79 1.96
C GLY A 297 17.89 12.19 1.38
N ALA A 298 17.45 13.24 2.10
CA ALA A 298 17.68 14.63 1.70
C ALA A 298 19.20 14.96 1.67
N GLY A 299 19.96 14.49 2.66
CA GLY A 299 21.40 14.66 2.70
C GLY A 299 22.12 14.00 1.53
N LEU A 300 21.75 12.76 1.18
CA LEU A 300 22.29 12.05 0.01
C LEU A 300 21.93 12.74 -1.31
N ALA A 301 20.70 13.26 -1.42
CA ALA A 301 20.25 13.98 -2.61
C ALA A 301 20.99 15.33 -2.77
N ALA A 302 21.38 15.98 -1.66
CA ALA A 302 22.14 17.23 -1.67
C ALA A 302 23.66 17.03 -1.91
N ALA A 303 24.20 15.86 -1.60
CA ALA A 303 25.62 15.55 -1.69
C ALA A 303 25.98 14.98 -3.08
N GLU A 304 25.90 15.80 -4.13
CA GLU A 304 26.10 15.37 -5.53
C GLU A 304 27.47 14.74 -5.78
N ASP A 305 28.50 15.23 -5.10
CA ASP A 305 29.89 14.75 -5.24
C ASP A 305 30.21 13.51 -4.39
N LEU A 306 29.24 13.02 -3.59
CA LEU A 306 29.50 11.88 -2.69
C LEU A 306 29.55 10.57 -3.50
N PRO A 307 30.69 9.87 -3.54
CA PRO A 307 30.77 8.59 -4.23
C PRO A 307 29.88 7.55 -3.56
N LEU A 308 29.34 6.64 -4.35
CA LEU A 308 28.50 5.54 -3.87
C LEU A 308 27.17 5.97 -3.20
N ARG A 309 26.69 7.20 -3.41
CA ARG A 309 25.44 7.67 -2.77
C ARG A 309 24.24 6.79 -3.12
N ALA A 310 24.20 6.18 -4.31
CA ALA A 310 23.19 5.19 -4.66
C ALA A 310 23.23 3.95 -3.74
N VAL A 311 24.42 3.50 -3.34
CA VAL A 311 24.59 2.38 -2.39
C VAL A 311 24.19 2.82 -0.98
N LEU A 312 24.56 4.04 -0.58
CA LEU A 312 24.21 4.61 0.72
C LEU A 312 22.70 4.85 0.88
N MET A 313 21.94 4.85 -0.22
CA MET A 313 20.48 4.89 -0.17
C MET A 313 19.84 3.57 0.29
N LEU A 314 20.52 2.42 0.18
CA LEU A 314 19.98 1.14 0.62
C LEU A 314 19.61 1.12 2.11
N PRO A 315 20.49 1.54 3.07
CA PRO A 315 20.09 1.69 4.46
C PRO A 315 18.98 2.74 4.68
N VAL A 316 18.91 3.80 3.86
CA VAL A 316 17.82 4.77 3.92
C VAL A 316 16.49 4.10 3.54
N ALA A 317 16.48 3.24 2.52
CA ALA A 317 15.30 2.45 2.14
C ALA A 317 14.85 1.53 3.28
N VAL A 318 15.78 0.95 4.04
CA VAL A 318 15.47 0.17 5.25
C VAL A 318 14.84 1.06 6.33
N LEU A 319 15.37 2.26 6.58
CA LEU A 319 14.78 3.20 7.55
C LEU A 319 13.36 3.63 7.16
N LEU A 320 13.15 3.99 5.89
CA LEU A 320 11.85 4.40 5.39
C LEU A 320 10.85 3.22 5.39
N GLY A 321 11.33 2.01 5.07
CA GLY A 321 10.54 0.78 5.19
C GLY A 321 10.16 0.47 6.63
N ALA A 322 11.08 0.65 7.57
CA ALA A 322 10.79 0.52 9.00
C ALA A 322 9.77 1.58 9.47
N GLY A 323 9.90 2.83 9.01
CA GLY A 323 8.91 3.88 9.25
C GLY A 323 7.52 3.48 8.74
N TYR A 324 7.43 3.07 7.47
CA TYR A 324 6.21 2.57 6.85
C TYR A 324 5.54 1.46 7.67
N GLY A 325 6.27 0.37 7.93
CA GLY A 325 5.71 -0.81 8.59
C GLY A 325 5.32 -0.56 10.06
N THR A 326 6.13 0.24 10.77
CA THR A 326 5.88 0.57 12.18
C THR A 326 4.70 1.53 12.34
N LEU A 327 4.60 2.57 11.48
CA LEU A 327 3.45 3.49 11.48
C LEU A 327 2.15 2.75 11.11
N LEU A 328 2.20 1.83 10.15
CA LEU A 328 1.04 1.01 9.79
C LEU A 328 0.54 0.21 10.99
N VAL A 329 1.42 -0.48 11.70
CA VAL A 329 1.06 -1.24 12.91
C VAL A 329 0.56 -0.29 14.00
N GLY A 330 1.25 0.83 14.23
CA GLY A 330 0.85 1.81 15.24
C GLY A 330 -0.56 2.35 15.01
N GLY A 331 -0.90 2.68 13.75
CA GLY A 331 -2.23 3.15 13.41
C GLY A 331 -3.31 2.10 13.61
N LEU A 332 -3.05 0.85 13.20
CA LEU A 332 -4.02 -0.23 13.38
C LEU A 332 -4.23 -0.59 14.87
N VAL A 333 -3.17 -0.57 15.67
CA VAL A 333 -3.28 -0.77 17.14
C VAL A 333 -4.09 0.36 17.78
N GLU A 334 -3.84 1.62 17.39
CA GLU A 334 -4.60 2.75 17.92
C GLU A 334 -6.08 2.72 17.49
N VAL A 335 -6.36 2.29 16.26
CA VAL A 335 -7.73 2.06 15.79
C VAL A 335 -8.41 0.99 16.63
N GLU A 336 -7.73 -0.13 16.90
CA GLU A 336 -8.26 -1.22 17.74
C GLU A 336 -8.57 -0.76 19.17
N LEU A 337 -7.68 0.03 19.78
CA LEU A 337 -7.86 0.58 21.12
C LEU A 337 -9.00 1.62 21.24
N GLN A 338 -9.35 2.30 20.16
CA GLN A 338 -10.32 3.40 20.18
C GLN A 338 -11.69 3.01 19.65
N SER A 339 -11.82 1.88 18.96
CA SER A 339 -13.06 1.48 18.30
C SER A 339 -13.86 0.48 19.12
N GLY A 340 -15.16 0.73 19.25
CA GLY A 340 -16.13 -0.29 19.63
C GLY A 340 -16.39 -1.28 18.47
N PRO A 341 -17.09 -2.41 18.76
CA PRO A 341 -17.38 -3.44 17.75
C PRO A 341 -18.04 -2.92 16.47
N ASP A 342 -18.94 -1.95 16.61
CA ASP A 342 -19.70 -1.39 15.49
C ASP A 342 -18.95 -0.31 14.70
N GLU A 343 -17.89 0.30 15.27
CA GLU A 343 -17.11 1.38 14.66
C GLU A 343 -15.81 0.90 14.04
N HIS A 344 -15.33 -0.28 14.41
CA HIS A 344 -13.97 -0.76 14.08
C HIS A 344 -13.71 -0.74 12.57
N ALA A 345 -14.58 -1.35 11.78
CA ALA A 345 -14.41 -1.42 10.32
C ALA A 345 -14.37 -0.03 9.67
N GLY A 346 -15.22 0.89 10.14
CA GLY A 346 -15.26 2.28 9.66
C GLY A 346 -13.97 3.05 10.01
N LEU A 347 -13.47 2.89 11.23
CA LEU A 347 -12.26 3.59 11.67
C LEU A 347 -11.00 3.05 10.98
N VAL A 348 -10.93 1.74 10.74
CA VAL A 348 -9.90 1.11 9.88
C VAL A 348 -9.93 1.70 8.48
N ALA A 349 -11.12 1.85 7.87
CA ALA A 349 -11.26 2.42 6.54
C ALA A 349 -10.77 3.88 6.49
N VAL A 350 -11.14 4.71 7.48
CA VAL A 350 -10.67 6.10 7.58
C VAL A 350 -9.15 6.15 7.72
N PHE A 351 -8.56 5.30 8.56
CA PHE A 351 -7.11 5.23 8.70
C PHE A 351 -6.43 4.88 7.37
N TYR A 352 -6.91 3.86 6.65
CA TYR A 352 -6.36 3.51 5.35
C TYR A 352 -6.53 4.60 4.30
N VAL A 353 -7.67 5.30 4.28
CA VAL A 353 -7.87 6.47 3.38
C VAL A 353 -6.78 7.50 3.63
N LEU A 354 -6.55 7.88 4.89
CA LEU A 354 -5.50 8.83 5.26
C LEU A 354 -4.10 8.31 4.90
N ALA A 355 -3.83 7.03 5.15
CA ALA A 355 -2.55 6.41 4.81
C ALA A 355 -2.29 6.42 3.29
N TYR A 356 -3.30 6.08 2.47
CA TYR A 356 -3.17 6.08 1.02
C TYR A 356 -2.97 7.47 0.42
N VAL A 357 -3.47 8.55 1.05
CA VAL A 357 -3.17 9.93 0.63
C VAL A 357 -1.66 10.16 0.56
N GLY A 358 -0.87 9.49 1.40
CA GLY A 358 0.59 9.54 1.37
C GLY A 358 1.24 9.09 0.05
N MET A 359 0.56 8.27 -0.74
CA MET A 359 1.05 7.90 -2.09
C MET A 359 1.04 9.09 -3.07
N ALA A 360 0.34 10.20 -2.77
CA ALA A 360 0.41 11.42 -3.55
C ALA A 360 1.67 12.27 -3.24
N THR A 361 2.44 11.91 -2.22
CA THR A 361 3.65 12.67 -1.83
C THR A 361 4.64 12.85 -2.99
N PRO A 362 4.95 11.84 -3.84
CA PRO A 362 5.84 12.04 -4.99
C PRO A 362 5.35 13.11 -5.95
N TYR A 363 4.05 13.14 -6.25
CA TYR A 363 3.46 14.18 -7.09
C TYR A 363 3.54 15.56 -6.44
N ALA A 364 3.21 15.65 -5.15
CA ALA A 364 3.32 16.90 -4.40
C ALA A 364 4.76 17.43 -4.39
N ILE A 365 5.76 16.55 -4.18
CA ILE A 365 7.18 16.92 -4.26
C ILE A 365 7.56 17.37 -5.67
N ALA A 366 7.13 16.68 -6.72
CA ALA A 366 7.41 17.07 -8.10
C ALA A 366 6.89 18.47 -8.42
N GLU A 367 5.68 18.80 -7.93
CA GLU A 367 5.08 20.13 -8.15
C GLU A 367 5.79 21.24 -7.37
N VAL A 368 6.08 21.02 -6.08
CA VAL A 368 6.73 22.05 -5.26
C VAL A 368 8.24 22.19 -5.56
N ALA A 369 8.88 21.16 -6.07
CA ALA A 369 10.29 21.18 -6.46
C ALA A 369 10.60 22.23 -7.55
N ARG A 370 9.60 22.70 -8.29
CA ARG A 370 9.71 23.81 -9.25
C ARG A 370 10.16 25.12 -8.59
N PHE A 371 9.99 25.26 -7.26
CA PHE A 371 10.29 26.46 -6.49
C PHE A 371 11.58 26.33 -5.67
N GLY A 372 12.56 25.53 -6.08
CA GLY A 372 13.84 25.44 -5.36
C GLY A 372 14.41 24.02 -5.21
N GLY A 373 13.95 23.11 -6.09
CA GLY A 373 14.39 21.72 -6.07
C GLY A 373 13.70 20.86 -4.99
N PRO A 374 13.88 19.54 -5.01
CA PRO A 374 13.18 18.63 -4.11
C PRO A 374 13.75 18.54 -2.70
N VAL A 375 15.06 18.79 -2.52
CA VAL A 375 15.78 18.57 -1.25
C VAL A 375 15.20 19.34 -0.06
N PRO A 376 14.90 20.65 -0.16
CA PRO A 376 14.31 21.39 0.96
C PRO A 376 12.96 20.82 1.41
N TRP A 377 12.17 20.32 0.48
CA TRP A 377 10.85 19.77 0.77
C TRP A 377 10.93 18.40 1.43
N ILE A 378 11.90 17.56 1.03
CA ILE A 378 12.18 16.29 1.70
C ILE A 378 12.64 16.55 3.14
N ALA A 379 13.52 17.53 3.35
CA ALA A 379 13.95 17.95 4.67
C ALA A 379 12.79 18.52 5.51
N ALA A 380 11.85 19.25 4.89
CA ALA A 380 10.65 19.73 5.56
C ALA A 380 9.77 18.58 6.05
N ILE A 381 9.59 17.53 5.25
CA ILE A 381 8.87 16.31 5.69
C ILE A 381 9.55 15.67 6.90
N ALA A 382 10.91 15.59 6.91
CA ALA A 382 11.65 15.12 8.06
C ALA A 382 11.36 15.97 9.32
N GLY A 383 11.36 17.30 9.18
CA GLY A 383 10.98 18.23 10.24
C GLY A 383 9.55 18.00 10.75
N VAL A 384 8.60 17.80 9.85
CA VAL A 384 7.21 17.44 10.21
C VAL A 384 7.17 16.14 11.02
N CYS A 385 7.91 15.10 10.62
CA CYS A 385 7.98 13.86 11.39
C CYS A 385 8.47 14.12 12.83
N VAL A 386 9.49 14.95 13.02
CA VAL A 386 10.01 15.32 14.36
C VAL A 386 8.96 16.09 15.17
N LEU A 387 8.27 17.08 14.56
CA LEU A 387 7.25 17.87 15.22
C LEU A 387 6.01 17.04 15.64
N LEU A 388 5.71 15.98 14.89
CA LEU A 388 4.61 15.07 15.20
C LEU A 388 4.90 14.15 16.39
N ILE A 389 6.17 13.95 16.79
CA ILE A 389 6.53 13.10 17.93
C ILE A 389 5.89 13.59 19.24
N PRO A 390 6.15 14.84 19.71
CA PRO A 390 5.56 15.32 20.95
C PRO A 390 4.04 15.39 20.88
N LEU A 391 3.46 15.74 19.73
CA LEU A 391 2.00 15.73 19.53
C LEU A 391 1.43 14.30 19.72
N THR A 392 2.01 13.31 19.05
CA THR A 392 1.62 11.90 19.16
C THR A 392 1.74 11.43 20.60
N MET A 393 2.88 11.72 21.27
CA MET A 393 3.07 11.35 22.67
C MET A 393 2.02 11.99 23.59
N SER A 394 1.70 13.27 23.42
CA SER A 394 0.71 13.98 24.26
C SER A 394 -0.68 13.40 24.12
N GLN A 395 -1.07 12.94 22.94
CA GLN A 395 -2.42 12.42 22.67
C GLN A 395 -2.56 10.93 22.97
N LEU A 396 -1.48 10.13 22.90
CA LEU A 396 -1.54 8.68 22.99
C LEU A 396 -0.96 8.10 24.31
N ARG A 397 -0.37 8.92 25.20
CA ARG A 397 0.15 8.44 26.50
C ARG A 397 -0.92 7.87 27.41
N GLU A 398 -2.10 8.48 27.43
CA GLU A 398 -3.22 7.98 28.22
C GLU A 398 -3.86 6.80 27.50
N VAL A 399 -3.84 5.63 28.10
CA VAL A 399 -4.58 4.47 27.59
C VAL A 399 -6.06 4.73 27.81
N PRO A 400 -6.94 4.59 26.80
CA PRO A 400 -8.37 4.71 27.02
C PRO A 400 -8.80 3.73 28.10
N ALA A 401 -9.52 4.19 29.10
CA ALA A 401 -10.17 3.27 30.03
C ALA A 401 -11.00 2.31 29.16
N ALA A 402 -10.68 1.01 29.22
CA ALA A 402 -11.44 -0.02 28.52
C ALA A 402 -12.90 0.25 28.84
N GLY A 403 -13.75 0.42 27.82
CA GLY A 403 -15.12 0.83 28.01
C GLY A 403 -15.81 -0.05 29.03
N ARG A 404 -16.17 0.56 30.17
CA ARG A 404 -17.07 -0.01 31.17
C ARG A 404 -18.45 -0.09 30.58
#